data_ae723b4b189c379b3c3b23f1a0c3e643
#
_entry.id   ae723b4b189c379b3c3b23f1a0c3e643
#
_cell.length_a   1.000
_cell.length_b   1.000
_cell.length_c   1.000
_cell.angle_alpha   90.00
_cell.angle_beta   90.00
_cell.angle_gamma   90.00
#
_symmetry.space_group_name_H-M   'P 1'
#
loop_
_entity.id
_entity.type
_entity.pdbx_description
1 polymer ?
#
loop_
_entity_poly.entity_id
_entity_poly.type
_entity_poly.pdbx_seq_one_letter_code
_entity_poly.pdbx_strand_id
1 'polypeptide(L)'
;MCGIVGYIGDREAADFLMDGLAKLEYRGYDSAGIAVYHDGAIAVRKKAGRLVNLAEAVKAHPVVGTVGIGHTRWATHGGPSDVNAHPHTDEKGDFAIVHNGIIENYMELKEELLKKGYHFKSETDTEVVAHLCADMYDGDFTSTVRKVLSRLRGSYSLVFMCKFEPDKIICSKKDNPLIVGLGQGENYIASDIPAILSYTRKTYIMNDGEIAIVMKDNVWVTDLEGKPISKKVFEVNWDAEAAEKGGFEHFMLKEIYEQPKAIKDTMSCRITKDGKHVHFEELNWTPEDVNSIGKIMITACGTAYHAGLLAKYFIEKLARIPVEVDIASEYRYRDPLTDSKTLCIVVSQSGETIDTLAALKEAKRRGARSLAITNVVGSSISREADQVAYTWAGPEIAVASTKAYTTQLVTLLLLSLYMGRLNGNLSVEREEKILADLTKLPDQCQGVFDQVDTIKGLCDAFKNKEDVFFIGRSMDYGLAMEGALKLKEISYIHAESYAGGELKHGTLSLIEAGVPVIALATQVEVEEKMISNIKEVKARDAYVVGVVQEGDTEVGKTVDALIKVPASDDFVIPILAIIPLQLLAYYIAVSRGNDVDKPRNLAKSVTVE
;
A
#
# COMPACT_ATOMS: atom_id res chain seq x y z
N MET A 1 -9.31 4.26 -1.08
CA MET A 1 -9.71 2.97 -1.69
C MET A 1 -10.90 2.38 -0.95
N CYS A 2 -11.71 1.57 -1.63
CA CYS A 2 -12.93 1.01 -1.09
C CYS A 2 -12.74 -0.43 -0.63
N GLY A 3 -13.58 -0.91 0.31
CA GLY A 3 -13.64 -2.30 0.73
C GLY A 3 -14.94 -2.95 0.27
N ILE A 4 -14.85 -4.15 -0.32
CA ILE A 4 -16.00 -4.96 -0.70
C ILE A 4 -16.05 -6.21 0.16
N VAL A 5 -17.26 -6.58 0.59
CA VAL A 5 -17.58 -7.88 1.19
C VAL A 5 -18.87 -8.42 0.60
N GLY A 6 -18.99 -9.75 0.53
CA GLY A 6 -20.21 -10.45 0.14
C GLY A 6 -20.33 -11.77 0.88
N TYR A 7 -21.54 -12.19 1.17
CA TYR A 7 -21.84 -13.41 1.91
C TYR A 7 -23.07 -14.11 1.34
N ILE A 8 -22.97 -15.41 1.23
CA ILE A 8 -24.10 -16.30 0.95
C ILE A 8 -23.91 -17.59 1.75
N GLY A 9 -24.91 -17.94 2.57
CA GLY A 9 -24.84 -19.12 3.45
C GLY A 9 -26.08 -19.30 4.30
N ASP A 10 -25.94 -19.78 5.54
CA ASP A 10 -27.03 -20.03 6.49
C ASP A 10 -27.04 -19.05 7.68
N ARG A 11 -25.98 -18.26 7.86
CA ARG A 11 -25.90 -17.28 8.96
C ARG A 11 -26.50 -15.94 8.53
N GLU A 12 -26.79 -15.09 9.52
CA GLU A 12 -27.19 -13.71 9.24
C GLU A 12 -26.07 -12.98 8.48
N ALA A 13 -26.39 -12.56 7.26
CA ALA A 13 -25.42 -11.89 6.39
C ALA A 13 -24.90 -10.59 6.99
N ALA A 14 -25.77 -9.83 7.69
CA ALA A 14 -25.40 -8.54 8.28
C ALA A 14 -24.22 -8.65 9.25
N ASP A 15 -24.16 -9.72 10.06
CA ASP A 15 -23.07 -9.93 11.03
C ASP A 15 -21.72 -10.11 10.33
N PHE A 16 -21.68 -10.98 9.31
CA PHE A 16 -20.46 -11.14 8.49
C PHE A 16 -20.07 -9.85 7.76
N LEU A 17 -21.06 -9.18 7.13
CA LEU A 17 -20.79 -7.96 6.36
C LEU A 17 -20.19 -6.88 7.26
N MET A 18 -20.74 -6.66 8.46
CA MET A 18 -20.23 -5.67 9.40
C MET A 18 -18.84 -6.02 9.93
N ASP A 19 -18.57 -7.30 10.27
CA ASP A 19 -17.24 -7.76 10.69
C ASP A 19 -16.21 -7.61 9.56
N GLY A 20 -16.56 -8.04 8.36
CA GLY A 20 -15.67 -7.93 7.18
C GLY A 20 -15.38 -6.47 6.81
N LEU A 21 -16.40 -5.59 6.83
CA LEU A 21 -16.22 -4.16 6.59
C LEU A 21 -15.36 -3.49 7.67
N ALA A 22 -15.47 -3.91 8.94
CA ALA A 22 -14.60 -3.40 10.00
C ALA A 22 -13.13 -3.70 9.74
N LYS A 23 -12.84 -4.88 9.23
CA LYS A 23 -11.48 -5.30 8.83
C LYS A 23 -10.98 -4.63 7.55
N LEU A 24 -11.87 -4.01 6.75
CA LEU A 24 -11.54 -3.27 5.52
C LEU A 24 -11.66 -1.75 5.67
N GLU A 25 -12.03 -1.23 6.86
CA GLU A 25 -12.24 0.22 7.05
C GLU A 25 -10.97 1.05 6.76
N TYR A 26 -9.76 0.44 6.91
CA TYR A 26 -8.51 1.08 6.52
C TYR A 26 -8.41 1.40 5.00
N ARG A 27 -9.27 0.77 4.19
CA ARG A 27 -9.35 1.00 2.75
C ARG A 27 -10.26 2.17 2.37
N GLY A 28 -11.29 2.47 3.18
CA GLY A 28 -12.22 3.55 2.91
C GLY A 28 -13.13 3.79 4.11
N TYR A 29 -13.38 5.04 4.45
CA TYR A 29 -14.11 5.44 5.65
C TYR A 29 -14.99 6.69 5.44
N ASP A 30 -15.21 7.11 4.16
CA ASP A 30 -16.03 8.27 3.82
C ASP A 30 -17.53 7.98 3.88
N SER A 31 -17.89 6.74 3.61
CA SER A 31 -19.23 6.22 3.77
C SER A 31 -19.20 4.68 3.75
N ALA A 32 -20.24 4.06 4.29
CA ALA A 32 -20.40 2.61 4.28
C ALA A 32 -21.85 2.21 4.06
N GLY A 33 -22.07 0.97 3.59
CA GLY A 33 -23.42 0.42 3.47
C GLY A 33 -23.44 -1.06 3.17
N ILE A 34 -24.60 -1.65 3.46
CA ILE A 34 -24.90 -3.06 3.19
C ILE A 34 -26.24 -3.20 2.47
N ALA A 35 -26.36 -4.24 1.67
CA ALA A 35 -27.60 -4.72 1.08
C ALA A 35 -27.78 -6.19 1.45
N VAL A 36 -28.97 -6.56 1.96
CA VAL A 36 -29.30 -7.92 2.37
C VAL A 36 -30.62 -8.31 1.73
N TYR A 37 -30.69 -9.52 1.17
CA TYR A 37 -31.91 -10.07 0.62
C TYR A 37 -32.75 -10.73 1.71
N HIS A 38 -34.04 -10.40 1.73
CA HIS A 38 -35.04 -10.99 2.62
C HIS A 38 -36.43 -10.96 1.98
N ASP A 39 -37.12 -12.08 1.95
CA ASP A 39 -38.53 -12.24 1.54
C ASP A 39 -38.92 -11.50 0.24
N GLY A 40 -38.12 -11.69 -0.80
CA GLY A 40 -38.41 -11.12 -2.12
C GLY A 40 -38.02 -9.66 -2.31
N ALA A 41 -37.28 -9.07 -1.35
CA ALA A 41 -36.80 -7.70 -1.42
C ALA A 41 -35.33 -7.58 -1.02
N ILE A 42 -34.64 -6.56 -1.53
CA ILE A 42 -33.29 -6.19 -1.12
C ILE A 42 -33.39 -4.99 -0.17
N ALA A 43 -33.06 -5.21 1.10
CA ALA A 43 -33.03 -4.17 2.12
C ALA A 43 -31.63 -3.50 2.15
N VAL A 44 -31.57 -2.18 2.00
CA VAL A 44 -30.32 -1.42 1.95
C VAL A 44 -30.20 -0.51 3.18
N ARG A 45 -29.01 -0.46 3.79
CA ARG A 45 -28.63 0.52 4.81
C ARG A 45 -27.32 1.17 4.42
N LYS A 46 -27.28 2.50 4.39
CA LYS A 46 -26.10 3.28 3.99
C LYS A 46 -25.95 4.49 4.90
N LYS A 47 -24.71 4.85 5.22
CA LYS A 47 -24.36 6.03 6.02
C LYS A 47 -23.07 6.69 5.53
N ALA A 48 -23.09 8.02 5.48
CA ALA A 48 -21.90 8.83 5.36
C ALA A 48 -21.05 8.76 6.64
N GLY A 49 -19.73 8.89 6.51
CA GLY A 49 -18.76 8.81 7.59
C GLY A 49 -18.31 7.39 7.91
N ARG A 50 -17.70 7.23 9.06
CA ARG A 50 -17.09 5.96 9.49
C ARG A 50 -18.10 4.84 9.68
N LEU A 51 -17.61 3.61 9.67
CA LEU A 51 -18.42 2.40 9.79
C LEU A 51 -19.31 2.36 11.05
N VAL A 52 -18.91 3.04 12.13
CA VAL A 52 -19.72 3.16 13.35
C VAL A 52 -21.11 3.78 13.07
N ASN A 53 -21.19 4.74 12.15
CA ASN A 53 -22.46 5.37 11.76
C ASN A 53 -23.40 4.36 11.07
N LEU A 54 -22.85 3.48 10.24
CA LEU A 54 -23.60 2.38 9.64
C LEU A 54 -24.03 1.35 10.71
N ALA A 55 -23.15 1.00 11.65
CA ALA A 55 -23.47 0.07 12.73
C ALA A 55 -24.66 0.56 13.58
N GLU A 56 -24.69 1.85 13.91
CA GLU A 56 -25.82 2.48 14.61
C GLU A 56 -27.12 2.42 13.77
N ALA A 57 -27.03 2.69 12.47
CA ALA A 57 -28.18 2.62 11.57
C ALA A 57 -28.73 1.18 11.41
N VAL A 58 -27.85 0.17 11.32
CA VAL A 58 -28.21 -1.24 11.26
C VAL A 58 -28.83 -1.69 12.60
N LYS A 59 -28.29 -1.23 13.72
CA LYS A 59 -28.86 -1.51 15.06
C LYS A 59 -30.24 -0.91 15.24
N ALA A 60 -30.45 0.32 14.75
CA ALA A 60 -31.75 1.00 14.84
C ALA A 60 -32.79 0.38 13.91
N HIS A 61 -32.39 -0.08 12.75
CA HIS A 61 -33.24 -0.68 11.71
C HIS A 61 -32.57 -1.95 11.15
N PRO A 62 -32.66 -3.09 11.87
CA PRO A 62 -32.02 -4.32 11.49
C PRO A 62 -32.40 -4.78 10.08
N VAL A 63 -31.46 -5.40 9.38
CA VAL A 63 -31.67 -6.11 8.13
C VAL A 63 -31.40 -7.59 8.38
N VAL A 64 -32.34 -8.42 8.00
CA VAL A 64 -32.33 -9.88 8.23
C VAL A 64 -32.18 -10.58 6.90
N GLY A 65 -31.44 -11.67 6.87
CA GLY A 65 -31.25 -12.47 5.66
C GLY A 65 -29.88 -13.12 5.59
N THR A 66 -29.76 -14.10 4.71
CA THR A 66 -28.58 -14.97 4.60
C THR A 66 -27.74 -14.71 3.34
N VAL A 67 -28.13 -13.73 2.55
CA VAL A 67 -27.44 -13.30 1.33
C VAL A 67 -27.28 -11.79 1.36
N GLY A 68 -26.07 -11.31 1.21
CA GLY A 68 -25.82 -9.87 1.26
C GLY A 68 -24.48 -9.43 0.70
N ILE A 69 -24.38 -8.13 0.41
CA ILE A 69 -23.17 -7.44 -0.03
C ILE A 69 -22.95 -6.17 0.78
N GLY A 70 -21.70 -5.78 0.97
CA GLY A 70 -21.35 -4.61 1.74
C GLY A 70 -20.15 -3.88 1.19
N HIS A 71 -20.03 -2.60 1.55
CA HIS A 71 -19.02 -1.70 1.01
C HIS A 71 -18.60 -0.63 2.00
N THR A 72 -17.30 -0.33 2.07
CA THR A 72 -16.75 0.90 2.63
C THR A 72 -16.15 1.73 1.51
N ARG A 73 -16.53 3.01 1.43
CA ARG A 73 -16.22 3.88 0.30
C ARG A 73 -15.10 4.87 0.62
N TRP A 74 -14.23 5.02 -0.36
CA TRP A 74 -13.37 6.17 -0.57
C TRP A 74 -13.89 6.95 -1.78
N ALA A 75 -14.32 8.20 -1.58
CA ALA A 75 -15.01 8.95 -2.61
C ALA A 75 -14.06 9.34 -3.77
N THR A 76 -14.44 8.96 -4.99
CA THR A 76 -13.81 9.38 -6.25
C THR A 76 -14.77 10.24 -7.09
N HIS A 77 -16.04 9.82 -7.21
CA HIS A 77 -17.10 10.50 -7.93
C HIS A 77 -18.27 10.78 -7.00
N GLY A 78 -18.67 12.05 -6.85
CA GLY A 78 -19.67 12.49 -5.87
C GLY A 78 -19.15 12.51 -4.42
N GLY A 79 -19.44 13.59 -3.69
CA GLY A 79 -19.00 13.78 -2.30
C GLY A 79 -19.54 12.73 -1.33
N PRO A 80 -18.95 12.57 -0.13
CA PRO A 80 -19.45 11.68 0.91
C PRO A 80 -20.88 12.07 1.34
N SER A 81 -21.83 11.16 1.11
CA SER A 81 -23.24 11.32 1.51
C SER A 81 -23.92 9.96 1.61
N ASP A 82 -25.06 9.88 2.30
CA ASP A 82 -25.85 8.64 2.36
C ASP A 82 -26.33 8.20 0.95
N VAL A 83 -26.58 9.14 0.05
CA VAL A 83 -27.03 8.86 -1.32
C VAL A 83 -25.90 8.27 -2.17
N ASN A 84 -24.71 8.85 -2.07
CA ASN A 84 -23.53 8.44 -2.83
C ASN A 84 -22.81 7.21 -2.23
N ALA A 85 -23.20 6.76 -1.02
CA ALA A 85 -22.70 5.52 -0.45
C ALA A 85 -23.18 4.30 -1.24
N HIS A 86 -22.34 3.25 -1.28
CA HIS A 86 -22.72 1.95 -1.83
C HIS A 86 -23.43 1.10 -0.75
N PRO A 87 -24.25 0.11 -1.13
CA PRO A 87 -24.63 -0.34 -2.47
C PRO A 87 -25.52 0.65 -3.22
N HIS A 88 -25.41 0.68 -4.57
CA HIS A 88 -26.35 1.33 -5.45
C HIS A 88 -27.41 0.34 -5.95
N THR A 89 -28.63 0.81 -6.17
CA THR A 89 -29.73 0.00 -6.70
C THR A 89 -30.33 0.66 -7.93
N ASP A 90 -30.99 -0.13 -8.77
CA ASP A 90 -31.93 0.40 -9.76
C ASP A 90 -33.15 1.05 -9.08
N GLU A 91 -34.01 1.70 -9.85
CA GLU A 91 -35.18 2.43 -9.32
C GLU A 91 -36.15 1.55 -8.51
N LYS A 92 -36.29 0.29 -8.91
CA LYS A 92 -37.24 -0.67 -8.30
C LYS A 92 -36.60 -1.45 -7.14
N GLY A 93 -35.26 -1.34 -6.95
CA GLY A 93 -34.53 -2.13 -5.98
C GLY A 93 -34.44 -3.63 -6.34
N ASP A 94 -34.48 -3.94 -7.64
CA ASP A 94 -34.40 -5.31 -8.14
C ASP A 94 -32.96 -5.84 -8.17
N PHE A 95 -32.00 -4.92 -8.31
CA PHE A 95 -30.57 -5.16 -8.33
C PHE A 95 -29.86 -4.30 -7.31
N ALA A 96 -28.85 -4.85 -6.65
CA ALA A 96 -27.94 -4.10 -5.77
C ALA A 96 -26.49 -4.37 -6.17
N ILE A 97 -25.69 -3.30 -6.26
CA ILE A 97 -24.32 -3.33 -6.78
C ILE A 97 -23.37 -2.64 -5.80
N VAL A 98 -22.22 -3.26 -5.56
CA VAL A 98 -21.06 -2.60 -4.94
C VAL A 98 -19.90 -2.61 -5.93
N HIS A 99 -19.09 -1.56 -5.91
CA HIS A 99 -18.05 -1.32 -6.89
C HIS A 99 -16.82 -0.66 -6.27
N ASN A 100 -15.64 -1.21 -6.60
CA ASN A 100 -14.34 -0.56 -6.45
C ASN A 100 -13.80 -0.28 -7.84
N GLY A 101 -13.35 0.93 -8.12
CA GLY A 101 -12.80 1.31 -9.40
C GLY A 101 -13.45 2.57 -9.99
N ILE A 102 -13.31 2.73 -11.30
CA ILE A 102 -13.91 3.83 -12.07
C ILE A 102 -14.48 3.29 -13.36
N ILE A 103 -15.75 3.56 -13.61
CA ILE A 103 -16.40 3.30 -14.90
C ILE A 103 -16.19 4.54 -15.81
N GLU A 104 -15.17 4.51 -16.62
CA GLU A 104 -14.74 5.67 -17.43
C GLU A 104 -15.81 6.18 -18.39
N ASN A 105 -16.63 5.30 -18.95
CA ASN A 105 -17.69 5.65 -19.88
C ASN A 105 -19.05 5.85 -19.20
N TYR A 106 -19.10 6.10 -17.88
CA TYR A 106 -20.36 6.21 -17.14
C TYR A 106 -21.26 7.35 -17.65
N MET A 107 -20.68 8.47 -18.09
CA MET A 107 -21.47 9.60 -18.64
C MET A 107 -22.24 9.21 -19.89
N GLU A 108 -21.58 8.50 -20.83
CA GLU A 108 -22.19 7.99 -22.06
C GLU A 108 -23.36 7.03 -21.74
N LEU A 109 -23.11 6.08 -20.82
CA LEU A 109 -24.10 5.11 -20.37
C LEU A 109 -25.27 5.80 -19.63
N LYS A 110 -24.98 6.80 -18.81
CA LYS A 110 -25.99 7.59 -18.09
C LYS A 110 -26.89 8.35 -19.05
N GLU A 111 -26.34 9.00 -20.08
CA GLU A 111 -27.14 9.69 -21.11
C GLU A 111 -28.06 8.74 -21.88
N GLU A 112 -27.58 7.54 -22.20
CA GLU A 112 -28.42 6.51 -22.85
C GLU A 112 -29.60 6.11 -21.96
N LEU A 113 -29.33 5.81 -20.69
CA LEU A 113 -30.34 5.39 -19.71
C LEU A 113 -31.36 6.50 -19.41
N LEU A 114 -30.90 7.76 -19.30
CA LEU A 114 -31.79 8.91 -19.17
C LEU A 114 -32.77 9.03 -20.37
N LYS A 115 -32.30 8.80 -21.59
CA LYS A 115 -33.18 8.77 -22.81
C LYS A 115 -34.20 7.63 -22.79
N LYS A 116 -33.90 6.53 -22.08
CA LYS A 116 -34.81 5.41 -21.84
C LYS A 116 -35.77 5.65 -20.66
N GLY A 117 -35.66 6.78 -19.96
CA GLY A 117 -36.55 7.16 -18.87
C GLY A 117 -36.07 6.75 -17.46
N TYR A 118 -34.85 6.25 -17.31
CA TYR A 118 -34.26 5.97 -15.97
C TYR A 118 -33.90 7.27 -15.26
N HIS A 119 -34.05 7.29 -13.92
CA HIS A 119 -33.70 8.43 -13.07
C HIS A 119 -32.57 8.08 -12.12
N PHE A 120 -31.59 8.94 -12.03
CA PHE A 120 -30.41 8.77 -11.18
C PHE A 120 -30.56 9.56 -9.89
N LYS A 121 -30.18 8.94 -8.76
CA LYS A 121 -30.24 9.55 -7.43
C LYS A 121 -28.86 10.03 -6.97
N SER A 122 -27.80 9.32 -7.40
CA SER A 122 -26.44 9.61 -6.97
C SER A 122 -25.62 10.33 -8.05
N GLU A 123 -24.49 10.86 -7.60
CA GLU A 123 -23.48 11.47 -8.46
C GLU A 123 -22.35 10.47 -8.82
N THR A 124 -22.50 9.19 -8.44
CA THR A 124 -21.46 8.18 -8.65
C THR A 124 -21.50 7.62 -10.08
N ASP A 125 -20.36 7.13 -10.51
CA ASP A 125 -20.22 6.37 -11.74
C ASP A 125 -20.85 4.97 -11.65
N THR A 126 -21.07 4.46 -10.45
CA THR A 126 -21.53 3.08 -10.18
C THR A 126 -23.03 2.89 -10.44
N GLU A 127 -23.86 3.89 -10.20
CA GLU A 127 -25.32 3.76 -10.32
C GLU A 127 -25.77 3.33 -11.74
N VAL A 128 -25.00 3.70 -12.77
CA VAL A 128 -25.28 3.25 -14.15
C VAL A 128 -25.27 1.73 -14.28
N VAL A 129 -24.47 1.03 -13.48
CA VAL A 129 -24.36 -0.43 -13.53
C VAL A 129 -25.65 -1.08 -13.03
N ALA A 130 -26.26 -0.55 -11.95
CA ALA A 130 -27.53 -1.05 -11.44
C ALA A 130 -28.68 -0.85 -12.45
N HIS A 131 -28.73 0.32 -13.08
CA HIS A 131 -29.72 0.60 -14.12
C HIS A 131 -29.50 -0.23 -15.39
N LEU A 132 -28.24 -0.48 -15.79
CA LEU A 132 -27.94 -1.39 -16.91
C LEU A 132 -28.40 -2.82 -16.61
N CYS A 133 -28.25 -3.30 -15.37
CA CYS A 133 -28.79 -4.62 -14.99
C CYS A 133 -30.32 -4.66 -15.19
N ALA A 134 -31.04 -3.64 -14.74
CA ALA A 134 -32.49 -3.56 -14.90
C ALA A 134 -32.90 -3.45 -16.37
N ASP A 135 -32.18 -2.68 -17.19
CA ASP A 135 -32.44 -2.49 -18.61
C ASP A 135 -32.23 -3.77 -19.46
N MET A 136 -31.23 -4.59 -19.05
CA MET A 136 -30.79 -5.75 -19.82
C MET A 136 -31.28 -7.10 -19.28
N TYR A 137 -32.00 -7.11 -18.16
CA TYR A 137 -32.46 -8.34 -17.53
C TYR A 137 -33.55 -9.01 -18.37
N ASP A 138 -33.30 -10.26 -18.75
CA ASP A 138 -34.18 -11.07 -19.58
C ASP A 138 -34.64 -12.39 -18.93
N GLY A 139 -34.47 -12.49 -17.60
CA GLY A 139 -34.79 -13.68 -16.82
C GLY A 139 -33.60 -14.58 -16.52
N ASP A 140 -32.36 -14.21 -16.93
CA ASP A 140 -31.11 -14.87 -16.58
C ASP A 140 -30.12 -13.83 -16.04
N PHE A 141 -29.89 -13.88 -14.75
CA PHE A 141 -28.99 -12.94 -14.06
C PHE A 141 -27.54 -13.06 -14.52
N THR A 142 -27.06 -14.28 -14.77
CA THR A 142 -25.68 -14.50 -15.24
C THR A 142 -25.47 -13.95 -16.64
N SER A 143 -26.42 -14.16 -17.54
CA SER A 143 -26.43 -13.57 -18.89
C SER A 143 -26.45 -12.04 -18.82
N THR A 144 -27.31 -11.49 -17.96
CA THR A 144 -27.42 -10.04 -17.74
C THR A 144 -26.10 -9.43 -17.31
N VAL A 145 -25.42 -10.01 -16.30
CA VAL A 145 -24.12 -9.50 -15.84
C VAL A 145 -23.07 -9.52 -16.96
N ARG A 146 -23.02 -10.58 -17.78
CA ARG A 146 -22.11 -10.62 -18.95
C ARG A 146 -22.37 -9.49 -19.93
N LYS A 147 -23.64 -9.24 -20.27
CA LYS A 147 -24.05 -8.14 -21.17
C LYS A 147 -23.64 -6.79 -20.59
N VAL A 148 -23.86 -6.58 -19.31
CA VAL A 148 -23.46 -5.34 -18.61
C VAL A 148 -21.96 -5.16 -18.67
N LEU A 149 -21.17 -6.17 -18.26
CA LEU A 149 -19.71 -6.11 -18.25
C LEU A 149 -19.11 -5.80 -19.63
N SER A 150 -19.71 -6.30 -20.72
CA SER A 150 -19.27 -6.01 -22.09
C SER A 150 -19.44 -4.54 -22.51
N ARG A 151 -20.28 -3.78 -21.77
CA ARG A 151 -20.54 -2.35 -22.01
C ARG A 151 -19.60 -1.42 -21.23
N LEU A 152 -18.96 -1.92 -20.16
CA LEU A 152 -18.16 -1.11 -19.26
C LEU A 152 -16.74 -0.90 -19.79
N ARG A 153 -16.25 0.33 -19.67
CA ARG A 153 -14.83 0.68 -19.84
C ARG A 153 -14.27 1.21 -18.53
N GLY A 154 -13.01 0.93 -18.26
CA GLY A 154 -12.32 1.34 -17.04
C GLY A 154 -11.90 0.15 -16.17
N SER A 155 -11.54 0.43 -14.92
CA SER A 155 -11.13 -0.54 -13.92
C SER A 155 -12.26 -0.80 -12.92
N TYR A 156 -12.49 -2.07 -12.55
CA TYR A 156 -13.55 -2.40 -11.60
C TYR A 156 -13.32 -3.69 -10.82
N SER A 157 -13.85 -3.74 -9.62
CA SER A 157 -14.31 -4.94 -8.93
C SER A 157 -15.79 -4.74 -8.61
N LEU A 158 -16.63 -5.53 -9.21
CA LEU A 158 -18.09 -5.42 -9.12
C LEU A 158 -18.67 -6.67 -8.45
N VAL A 159 -19.61 -6.45 -7.54
CA VAL A 159 -20.41 -7.53 -6.93
C VAL A 159 -21.88 -7.18 -7.08
N PHE A 160 -22.64 -8.14 -7.58
CA PHE A 160 -24.02 -7.99 -8.02
C PHE A 160 -24.94 -8.90 -7.22
N MET A 161 -26.09 -8.38 -6.78
CA MET A 161 -27.24 -9.12 -6.26
C MET A 161 -28.46 -8.86 -7.10
N CYS A 162 -29.30 -9.89 -7.26
CA CYS A 162 -30.57 -9.84 -7.98
C CYS A 162 -31.67 -10.42 -7.09
N LYS A 163 -32.79 -9.72 -6.94
CA LYS A 163 -33.90 -10.21 -6.10
C LYS A 163 -34.64 -11.39 -6.70
N PHE A 164 -34.59 -11.57 -8.05
CA PHE A 164 -35.27 -12.66 -8.75
C PHE A 164 -34.49 -13.99 -8.68
N GLU A 165 -33.19 -13.93 -8.39
CA GLU A 165 -32.30 -15.08 -8.28
C GLU A 165 -31.40 -14.93 -7.03
N PRO A 166 -32.01 -15.01 -5.83
CA PRO A 166 -31.34 -14.71 -4.57
C PRO A 166 -30.42 -15.82 -4.09
N ASP A 167 -30.39 -16.96 -4.75
CA ASP A 167 -29.55 -18.12 -4.47
C ASP A 167 -28.10 -17.95 -4.93
N LYS A 168 -27.76 -16.82 -5.53
CA LYS A 168 -26.42 -16.52 -6.01
C LYS A 168 -26.05 -15.04 -5.92
N ILE A 169 -24.77 -14.80 -5.72
CA ILE A 169 -24.11 -13.51 -5.90
C ILE A 169 -23.15 -13.67 -7.09
N ILE A 170 -23.08 -12.69 -7.96
CA ILE A 170 -22.15 -12.71 -9.09
C ILE A 170 -21.10 -11.63 -8.87
N CYS A 171 -19.84 -11.94 -9.16
CA CYS A 171 -18.78 -10.94 -9.08
C CYS A 171 -17.79 -11.06 -10.25
N SER A 172 -17.19 -9.95 -10.60
CA SER A 172 -16.20 -9.86 -11.66
C SER A 172 -15.21 -8.72 -11.38
N LYS A 173 -14.02 -8.80 -11.96
CA LYS A 173 -13.00 -7.76 -11.80
C LYS A 173 -12.24 -7.46 -13.09
N LYS A 174 -11.71 -6.24 -13.13
CA LYS A 174 -10.69 -5.79 -14.07
C LYS A 174 -9.81 -4.77 -13.36
N ASP A 175 -8.51 -5.05 -13.27
CA ASP A 175 -7.44 -4.27 -12.63
C ASP A 175 -7.54 -4.10 -11.08
N ASN A 176 -8.71 -4.16 -10.46
CA ASN A 176 -8.90 -4.07 -9.00
C ASN A 176 -8.94 -5.46 -8.31
N PRO A 177 -8.48 -5.62 -7.06
CA PRO A 177 -8.44 -6.91 -6.38
C PRO A 177 -9.83 -7.40 -6.00
N LEU A 178 -10.06 -8.72 -6.18
CA LEU A 178 -11.25 -9.42 -5.73
C LEU A 178 -10.93 -10.91 -5.50
N ILE A 179 -11.44 -11.47 -4.41
CA ILE A 179 -11.28 -12.87 -4.04
C ILE A 179 -12.63 -13.49 -3.67
N VAL A 180 -12.72 -14.79 -3.82
CA VAL A 180 -13.86 -15.59 -3.35
C VAL A 180 -13.35 -16.56 -2.31
N GLY A 181 -13.83 -16.43 -1.06
CA GLY A 181 -13.54 -17.34 0.03
C GLY A 181 -14.46 -18.56 -0.02
N LEU A 182 -13.87 -19.75 0.13
CA LEU A 182 -14.57 -21.03 0.06
C LEU A 182 -14.85 -21.56 1.47
N GLY A 183 -16.12 -21.71 1.84
CA GLY A 183 -16.58 -22.29 3.09
C GLY A 183 -17.23 -23.65 2.92
N GLN A 184 -17.93 -24.11 3.94
CA GLN A 184 -18.77 -25.31 3.94
C GLN A 184 -20.23 -24.90 4.19
N GLY A 185 -21.08 -25.01 3.18
CA GLY A 185 -22.45 -24.51 3.23
C GLY A 185 -22.54 -22.98 3.26
N GLU A 186 -21.48 -22.30 2.92
CA GLU A 186 -21.40 -20.84 2.81
C GLU A 186 -20.17 -20.42 2.02
N ASN A 187 -20.25 -19.29 1.33
CA ASN A 187 -19.15 -18.71 0.58
C ASN A 187 -19.09 -17.19 0.78
N TYR A 188 -17.92 -16.62 0.51
CA TYR A 188 -17.57 -15.25 0.82
C TYR A 188 -16.99 -14.55 -0.40
N ILE A 189 -17.18 -13.25 -0.50
CA ILE A 189 -16.52 -12.39 -1.47
C ILE A 189 -15.82 -11.28 -0.68
N ALA A 190 -14.60 -10.92 -1.06
CA ALA A 190 -13.92 -9.78 -0.47
C ALA A 190 -12.95 -9.12 -1.46
N SER A 191 -12.69 -7.85 -1.26
CA SER A 191 -11.64 -7.14 -1.97
C SER A 191 -10.26 -7.35 -1.34
N ASP A 192 -10.18 -7.93 -0.13
CA ASP A 192 -8.93 -8.27 0.54
C ASP A 192 -9.10 -9.44 1.51
N ILE A 193 -8.03 -10.19 1.70
CA ILE A 193 -7.98 -11.40 2.54
C ILE A 193 -8.37 -11.17 4.01
N PRO A 194 -7.95 -10.08 4.70
CA PRO A 194 -8.29 -9.86 6.10
C PRO A 194 -9.78 -9.94 6.42
N ALA A 195 -10.65 -9.56 5.48
CA ALA A 195 -12.10 -9.58 5.67
C ALA A 195 -12.66 -10.99 5.90
N ILE A 196 -12.04 -12.01 5.32
CA ILE A 196 -12.55 -13.39 5.34
C ILE A 196 -11.68 -14.37 6.13
N LEU A 197 -10.51 -13.93 6.59
CA LEU A 197 -9.49 -14.81 7.20
C LEU A 197 -9.99 -15.55 8.46
N SER A 198 -10.90 -14.96 9.24
CA SER A 198 -11.53 -15.58 10.41
C SER A 198 -12.55 -16.67 10.05
N TYR A 199 -12.97 -16.73 8.80
CA TYR A 199 -14.02 -17.62 8.32
C TYR A 199 -13.47 -18.73 7.43
N THR A 200 -12.53 -18.41 6.55
CA THR A 200 -11.87 -19.37 5.68
C THR A 200 -10.47 -18.94 5.28
N ARG A 201 -9.58 -19.93 5.10
CA ARG A 201 -8.24 -19.77 4.54
C ARG A 201 -8.16 -20.20 3.08
N LYS A 202 -9.22 -20.80 2.53
CA LYS A 202 -9.28 -21.31 1.15
C LYS A 202 -9.93 -20.26 0.27
N THR A 203 -9.23 -19.80 -0.76
CA THR A 203 -9.72 -18.73 -1.63
C THR A 203 -9.48 -19.02 -3.10
N TYR A 204 -10.35 -18.49 -3.95
CA TYR A 204 -10.05 -18.25 -5.36
C TYR A 204 -9.63 -16.80 -5.53
N ILE A 205 -8.44 -16.57 -6.07
CA ILE A 205 -7.99 -15.26 -6.50
C ILE A 205 -8.54 -15.03 -7.91
N MET A 206 -9.35 -13.99 -8.10
CA MET A 206 -9.95 -13.67 -9.40
C MET A 206 -8.94 -12.99 -10.32
N ASN A 207 -8.95 -13.35 -11.60
CA ASN A 207 -8.21 -12.68 -12.66
C ASN A 207 -9.11 -11.71 -13.43
N ASP A 208 -8.49 -10.83 -14.21
CA ASP A 208 -9.22 -9.88 -15.05
C ASP A 208 -10.09 -10.60 -16.08
N GLY A 209 -11.35 -10.16 -16.21
CA GLY A 209 -12.32 -10.75 -17.13
C GLY A 209 -12.94 -12.07 -16.67
N GLU A 210 -12.61 -12.56 -15.48
CA GLU A 210 -13.31 -13.72 -14.90
C GLU A 210 -14.62 -13.28 -14.22
N ILE A 211 -15.63 -14.13 -14.30
CA ILE A 211 -16.92 -13.99 -13.60
C ILE A 211 -17.08 -15.15 -12.65
N ALA A 212 -17.21 -14.88 -11.35
CA ALA A 212 -17.56 -15.90 -10.36
C ALA A 212 -19.06 -15.84 -10.05
N ILE A 213 -19.71 -17.00 -10.14
CA ILE A 213 -21.08 -17.24 -9.72
C ILE A 213 -20.99 -17.96 -8.38
N VAL A 214 -21.26 -17.22 -7.31
CA VAL A 214 -21.06 -17.67 -5.93
C VAL A 214 -22.42 -18.06 -5.36
N MET A 215 -22.58 -19.34 -5.06
CA MET A 215 -23.75 -19.92 -4.41
C MET A 215 -23.34 -20.46 -3.04
N LYS A 216 -24.30 -20.81 -2.22
CA LYS A 216 -24.08 -21.34 -0.87
C LYS A 216 -23.12 -22.54 -0.85
N ASP A 217 -23.33 -23.51 -1.74
CA ASP A 217 -22.60 -24.79 -1.75
C ASP A 217 -21.57 -24.91 -2.89
N ASN A 218 -21.57 -23.97 -3.86
CA ASN A 218 -20.73 -24.03 -5.04
C ASN A 218 -20.24 -22.65 -5.48
N VAL A 219 -19.07 -22.65 -6.12
CA VAL A 219 -18.54 -21.48 -6.82
C VAL A 219 -18.14 -21.90 -8.22
N TRP A 220 -18.76 -21.29 -9.22
CA TRP A 220 -18.41 -21.50 -10.62
C TRP A 220 -17.72 -20.26 -11.17
N VAL A 221 -16.64 -20.46 -11.92
CA VAL A 221 -15.91 -19.37 -12.57
C VAL A 221 -15.94 -19.56 -14.08
N THR A 222 -16.24 -18.49 -14.81
CA THR A 222 -16.26 -18.46 -16.28
C THR A 222 -15.50 -17.26 -16.80
N ASP A 223 -15.14 -17.25 -18.08
CA ASP A 223 -14.77 -16.03 -18.79
C ASP A 223 -16.01 -15.19 -19.17
N LEU A 224 -15.79 -14.06 -19.85
CA LEU A 224 -16.85 -13.18 -20.33
C LEU A 224 -17.76 -13.85 -21.38
N GLU A 225 -17.25 -14.83 -22.12
CA GLU A 225 -17.99 -15.62 -23.11
C GLU A 225 -18.79 -16.76 -22.48
N GLY A 226 -18.57 -17.04 -21.19
CA GLY A 226 -19.27 -18.07 -20.43
C GLY A 226 -18.58 -19.43 -20.44
N LYS A 227 -17.35 -19.53 -20.93
CA LYS A 227 -16.55 -20.75 -20.89
C LYS A 227 -16.08 -21.03 -19.47
N PRO A 228 -16.29 -22.23 -18.91
CA PRO A 228 -15.85 -22.57 -17.57
C PRO A 228 -14.34 -22.46 -17.40
N ILE A 229 -13.91 -21.92 -16.25
CA ILE A 229 -12.50 -21.80 -15.83
C ILE A 229 -12.28 -22.62 -14.57
N SER A 230 -11.30 -23.52 -14.60
CA SER A 230 -10.87 -24.25 -13.41
C SER A 230 -9.91 -23.41 -12.59
N LYS A 231 -10.27 -23.11 -11.34
CA LYS A 231 -9.44 -22.33 -10.41
C LYS A 231 -8.68 -23.24 -9.47
N LYS A 232 -7.42 -22.86 -9.19
CA LYS A 232 -6.65 -23.46 -8.09
C LYS A 232 -7.03 -22.77 -6.79
N VAL A 233 -7.24 -23.57 -5.73
CA VAL A 233 -7.43 -23.04 -4.39
C VAL A 233 -6.10 -22.45 -3.91
N PHE A 234 -6.14 -21.20 -3.51
CA PHE A 234 -5.05 -20.54 -2.79
C PHE A 234 -5.32 -20.65 -1.29
N GLU A 235 -4.39 -21.23 -0.55
CA GLU A 235 -4.48 -21.37 0.90
C GLU A 235 -3.69 -20.27 1.59
N VAL A 236 -4.38 -19.48 2.43
CA VAL A 236 -3.80 -18.33 3.13
C VAL A 236 -3.08 -18.83 4.39
N ASN A 237 -1.77 -18.64 4.44
CA ASN A 237 -0.90 -19.10 5.53
C ASN A 237 -0.59 -17.99 6.56
N TRP A 238 -1.38 -16.91 6.61
CA TRP A 238 -1.17 -15.81 7.54
C TRP A 238 -1.78 -16.10 8.90
N ASP A 239 -1.13 -15.54 9.94
CA ASP A 239 -1.67 -15.56 11.29
C ASP A 239 -2.68 -14.43 11.48
N ALA A 240 -3.91 -14.76 11.90
CA ALA A 240 -4.97 -13.78 12.16
C ALA A 240 -4.61 -12.85 13.35
N GLU A 241 -3.89 -13.37 14.35
CA GLU A 241 -3.45 -12.59 15.53
C GLU A 241 -2.46 -11.47 15.15
N ALA A 242 -1.71 -11.64 14.04
CA ALA A 242 -0.80 -10.61 13.56
C ALA A 242 -1.52 -9.32 13.11
N ALA A 243 -2.82 -9.39 12.81
CA ALA A 243 -3.65 -8.25 12.43
C ALA A 243 -4.31 -7.53 13.62
N GLU A 244 -3.97 -7.89 14.87
CA GLU A 244 -4.48 -7.24 16.08
C GLU A 244 -3.46 -6.23 16.65
N LYS A 245 -3.92 -5.25 17.45
CA LYS A 245 -3.04 -4.23 18.05
C LYS A 245 -2.05 -4.77 19.09
N GLY A 246 -2.27 -5.95 19.64
CA GLY A 246 -1.33 -6.61 20.57
C GLY A 246 -0.95 -5.79 21.81
N GLY A 247 -1.86 -4.97 22.33
CA GLY A 247 -1.64 -4.12 23.51
C GLY A 247 -1.08 -2.71 23.19
N PHE A 248 -0.76 -2.41 21.94
CA PHE A 248 -0.37 -1.06 21.52
C PHE A 248 -1.61 -0.15 21.34
N GLU A 249 -1.43 1.13 21.56
CA GLU A 249 -2.49 2.13 21.38
C GLU A 249 -2.93 2.22 19.91
N HIS A 250 -1.95 2.20 18.98
CA HIS A 250 -2.14 2.32 17.54
C HIS A 250 -1.41 1.22 16.77
N PHE A 251 -1.93 0.86 15.59
CA PHE A 251 -1.27 -0.07 14.68
C PHE A 251 0.09 0.46 14.22
N MET A 252 0.19 1.75 13.90
CA MET A 252 1.45 2.35 13.47
C MET A 252 2.56 2.17 14.50
N LEU A 253 2.25 2.38 15.80
CA LEU A 253 3.24 2.19 16.85
C LEU A 253 3.66 0.71 16.96
N LYS A 254 2.69 -0.22 16.95
CA LYS A 254 2.98 -1.66 16.91
C LYS A 254 3.92 -2.00 15.75
N GLU A 255 3.60 -1.53 14.54
CA GLU A 255 4.34 -1.81 13.32
C GLU A 255 5.77 -1.22 13.35
N ILE A 256 5.97 -0.07 14.01
CA ILE A 256 7.31 0.47 14.28
C ILE A 256 8.10 -0.48 15.20
N TYR A 257 7.49 -0.99 16.27
CA TYR A 257 8.13 -1.93 17.19
C TYR A 257 8.27 -3.36 16.64
N GLU A 258 7.56 -3.71 15.59
CA GLU A 258 7.70 -4.99 14.88
C GLU A 258 8.89 -5.01 13.89
N GLN A 259 9.53 -3.88 13.62
CA GLN A 259 10.60 -3.79 12.62
C GLN A 259 11.77 -4.76 12.89
N PRO A 260 12.25 -4.98 14.14
CA PRO A 260 13.31 -5.98 14.40
C PRO A 260 12.93 -7.37 13.89
N LYS A 261 11.70 -7.80 14.17
CA LYS A 261 11.21 -9.09 13.70
C LYS A 261 11.05 -9.12 12.17
N ALA A 262 10.47 -8.09 11.60
CA ALA A 262 10.24 -7.99 10.15
C ALA A 262 11.58 -8.00 9.37
N ILE A 263 12.59 -7.28 9.85
CA ILE A 263 13.95 -7.28 9.29
C ILE A 263 14.56 -8.69 9.35
N LYS A 264 14.45 -9.36 10.50
CA LYS A 264 14.94 -10.73 10.68
C LYS A 264 14.25 -11.71 9.73
N ASP A 265 12.92 -11.62 9.61
CA ASP A 265 12.12 -12.48 8.73
C ASP A 265 12.48 -12.26 7.25
N THR A 266 12.72 -11.00 6.84
CA THR A 266 13.17 -10.63 5.48
C THR A 266 14.53 -11.26 5.13
N MET A 267 15.42 -11.36 6.09
CA MET A 267 16.79 -11.91 5.91
C MET A 267 16.82 -13.45 5.97
N SER A 268 15.89 -14.07 6.70
CA SER A 268 15.99 -15.46 7.19
C SER A 268 16.21 -16.52 6.10
N CYS A 269 15.71 -16.29 4.88
CA CYS A 269 15.85 -17.21 3.74
C CYS A 269 16.89 -16.73 2.70
N ARG A 270 17.57 -15.62 2.94
CA ARG A 270 18.41 -14.95 1.94
C ARG A 270 19.88 -14.81 2.32
N ILE A 271 20.23 -15.09 3.55
CA ILE A 271 21.63 -15.15 4.00
C ILE A 271 22.00 -16.62 4.18
N THR A 272 23.12 -17.05 3.59
CA THR A 272 23.63 -18.41 3.72
C THR A 272 23.88 -18.78 5.18
N LYS A 273 23.85 -20.06 5.53
CA LYS A 273 23.98 -20.53 6.92
C LYS A 273 25.30 -20.12 7.59
N ASP A 274 26.35 -19.92 6.82
CA ASP A 274 27.65 -19.42 7.29
C ASP A 274 27.69 -17.89 7.44
N GLY A 275 26.61 -17.19 7.09
CA GLY A 275 26.46 -15.73 7.20
C GLY A 275 27.28 -14.94 6.18
N LYS A 276 27.86 -15.57 5.17
CA LYS A 276 28.87 -14.94 4.30
C LYS A 276 28.32 -14.41 2.99
N HIS A 277 27.23 -14.97 2.49
CA HIS A 277 26.73 -14.67 1.16
C HIS A 277 25.22 -14.48 1.14
N VAL A 278 24.76 -13.66 0.19
CA VAL A 278 23.34 -13.52 -0.13
C VAL A 278 22.93 -14.54 -1.18
N HIS A 279 21.76 -15.14 -1.00
CA HIS A 279 21.14 -16.03 -1.95
C HIS A 279 19.64 -15.73 -2.08
N PHE A 280 19.13 -15.71 -3.32
CA PHE A 280 17.71 -15.57 -3.63
C PHE A 280 17.24 -16.82 -4.37
N GLU A 281 16.61 -17.76 -3.65
CA GLU A 281 16.05 -18.97 -4.25
C GLU A 281 15.00 -18.66 -5.32
N GLU A 282 14.22 -17.61 -5.10
CA GLU A 282 13.17 -17.15 -5.99
C GLU A 282 13.68 -16.53 -7.30
N LEU A 283 14.93 -16.06 -7.37
CA LEU A 283 15.51 -15.43 -8.56
C LEU A 283 16.39 -16.39 -9.34
N ASN A 284 17.26 -17.11 -8.64
CA ASN A 284 18.19 -18.09 -9.20
C ASN A 284 19.01 -17.56 -10.41
N TRP A 285 19.50 -16.30 -10.31
CA TRP A 285 20.27 -15.66 -11.38
C TRP A 285 21.68 -16.21 -11.48
N THR A 286 22.16 -16.27 -12.73
CA THR A 286 23.56 -16.57 -13.06
C THR A 286 24.36 -15.27 -13.22
N PRO A 287 25.71 -15.34 -13.23
CA PRO A 287 26.56 -14.21 -13.62
C PRO A 287 26.17 -13.61 -14.98
N GLU A 288 25.81 -14.44 -15.95
CA GLU A 288 25.39 -14.03 -17.30
C GLU A 288 24.09 -13.22 -17.26
N ASP A 289 23.13 -13.64 -16.42
CA ASP A 289 21.86 -12.94 -16.26
C ASP A 289 22.08 -11.51 -15.76
N VAL A 290 22.95 -11.34 -14.75
CA VAL A 290 23.28 -10.02 -14.20
C VAL A 290 24.11 -9.18 -15.18
N ASN A 291 25.12 -9.78 -15.84
CA ASN A 291 25.96 -9.09 -16.80
C ASN A 291 25.20 -8.66 -18.08
N SER A 292 24.06 -9.29 -18.37
CA SER A 292 23.20 -8.89 -19.49
C SER A 292 22.37 -7.65 -19.22
N ILE A 293 22.29 -7.18 -17.95
CA ILE A 293 21.55 -5.98 -17.57
C ILE A 293 22.35 -4.73 -17.97
N GLY A 294 21.84 -3.99 -18.95
CA GLY A 294 22.42 -2.72 -19.38
C GLY A 294 22.09 -1.56 -18.44
N LYS A 295 20.87 -1.56 -17.89
CA LYS A 295 20.42 -0.62 -16.85
C LYS A 295 19.28 -1.20 -16.02
N ILE A 296 19.09 -0.63 -14.85
CA ILE A 296 17.94 -0.90 -13.99
C ILE A 296 17.04 0.32 -13.97
N MET A 297 15.74 0.09 -14.14
CA MET A 297 14.69 1.07 -13.91
C MET A 297 13.91 0.65 -12.66
N ILE A 298 13.88 1.50 -11.64
CA ILE A 298 13.05 1.29 -10.45
C ILE A 298 11.85 2.23 -10.55
N THR A 299 10.63 1.68 -10.45
CA THR A 299 9.42 2.50 -10.50
C THR A 299 8.47 2.13 -9.37
N ALA A 300 7.96 3.15 -8.68
CA ALA A 300 7.12 3.01 -7.51
C ALA A 300 6.40 4.32 -7.16
N CYS A 301 5.56 4.31 -6.11
CA CYS A 301 4.86 5.48 -5.58
C CYS A 301 5.19 5.69 -4.10
N GLY A 302 5.22 6.97 -3.65
CA GLY A 302 5.32 7.35 -2.24
C GLY A 302 6.51 6.74 -1.52
N THR A 303 6.28 6.13 -0.37
CA THR A 303 7.30 5.45 0.46
C THR A 303 8.13 4.44 -0.33
N ALA A 304 7.51 3.66 -1.21
CA ALA A 304 8.22 2.68 -2.05
C ALA A 304 9.13 3.36 -3.10
N TYR A 305 8.75 4.53 -3.62
CA TYR A 305 9.61 5.34 -4.47
C TYR A 305 10.85 5.82 -3.70
N HIS A 306 10.70 6.25 -2.44
CA HIS A 306 11.83 6.63 -1.58
C HIS A 306 12.77 5.43 -1.31
N ALA A 307 12.22 4.22 -1.15
CA ALA A 307 13.06 3.01 -1.07
C ALA A 307 13.85 2.79 -2.37
N GLY A 308 13.25 3.04 -3.52
CA GLY A 308 13.92 3.02 -4.83
C GLY A 308 15.07 4.02 -4.93
N LEU A 309 14.92 5.23 -4.37
CA LEU A 309 15.99 6.23 -4.35
C LEU A 309 17.23 5.75 -3.58
N LEU A 310 17.04 5.07 -2.44
CA LEU A 310 18.16 4.48 -1.71
C LEU A 310 18.74 3.27 -2.46
N ALA A 311 17.90 2.46 -3.07
CA ALA A 311 18.33 1.32 -3.86
C ALA A 311 19.24 1.72 -5.03
N LYS A 312 19.02 2.89 -5.63
CA LYS A 312 19.93 3.44 -6.63
C LYS A 312 21.37 3.51 -6.10
N TYR A 313 21.56 4.07 -4.89
CA TYR A 313 22.89 4.13 -4.28
C TYR A 313 23.44 2.73 -3.99
N PHE A 314 22.63 1.82 -3.48
CA PHE A 314 23.04 0.45 -3.19
C PHE A 314 23.54 -0.25 -4.46
N ILE A 315 22.73 -0.26 -5.51
CA ILE A 315 23.04 -0.98 -6.76
C ILE A 315 24.22 -0.33 -7.49
N GLU A 316 24.23 1.01 -7.63
CA GLU A 316 25.31 1.69 -8.36
C GLU A 316 26.65 1.56 -7.63
N LYS A 317 26.68 1.62 -6.29
CA LYS A 317 27.92 1.45 -5.53
C LYS A 317 28.40 0.00 -5.43
N LEU A 318 27.49 -0.97 -5.28
CA LEU A 318 27.82 -2.38 -5.01
C LEU A 318 27.86 -3.25 -6.28
N ALA A 319 26.91 -3.06 -7.20
CA ALA A 319 26.82 -3.86 -8.44
C ALA A 319 27.31 -3.10 -9.68
N ARG A 320 27.55 -1.77 -9.60
CA ARG A 320 28.05 -0.95 -10.70
C ARG A 320 27.17 -0.97 -11.96
N ILE A 321 25.86 -1.16 -11.79
CA ILE A 321 24.86 -1.13 -12.86
C ILE A 321 24.15 0.23 -12.78
N PRO A 322 24.00 0.98 -13.88
CA PRO A 322 23.26 2.26 -13.88
C PRO A 322 21.82 2.09 -13.46
N VAL A 323 21.31 2.98 -12.61
CA VAL A 323 19.95 2.95 -12.09
C VAL A 323 19.22 4.27 -12.35
N GLU A 324 18.06 4.19 -12.96
CA GLU A 324 17.07 5.27 -12.97
C GLU A 324 15.95 4.94 -11.98
N VAL A 325 15.44 5.97 -11.29
CA VAL A 325 14.29 5.83 -10.39
C VAL A 325 13.23 6.80 -10.82
N ASP A 326 12.00 6.32 -11.02
CA ASP A 326 10.91 7.13 -11.53
C ASP A 326 9.63 6.93 -10.72
N ILE A 327 8.79 7.97 -10.65
CA ILE A 327 7.44 7.88 -10.10
C ILE A 327 6.57 7.09 -11.09
N ALA A 328 5.88 6.08 -10.59
CA ALA A 328 5.17 5.13 -11.45
C ALA A 328 4.07 5.78 -12.31
N SER A 329 3.35 6.78 -11.78
CA SER A 329 2.35 7.53 -12.56
C SER A 329 2.97 8.27 -13.76
N GLU A 330 4.21 8.77 -13.63
CA GLU A 330 4.89 9.53 -14.67
C GLU A 330 5.62 8.63 -15.68
N TYR A 331 6.19 7.51 -15.20
CA TYR A 331 6.98 6.59 -16.00
C TYR A 331 6.27 6.20 -17.31
N ARG A 332 5.01 5.80 -17.25
CA ARG A 332 4.29 5.29 -18.42
C ARG A 332 3.97 6.35 -19.48
N TYR A 333 3.88 7.63 -19.10
CA TYR A 333 3.48 8.72 -19.99
C TYR A 333 4.65 9.45 -20.63
N ARG A 334 5.87 9.34 -20.05
CA ARG A 334 7.05 10.02 -20.57
C ARG A 334 7.74 9.33 -21.76
N ASP A 335 7.15 8.27 -22.33
CA ASP A 335 7.76 7.45 -23.38
C ASP A 335 9.15 6.92 -23.00
N PRO A 336 9.24 6.05 -21.95
CA PRO A 336 10.49 5.67 -21.32
C PRO A 336 11.41 4.91 -22.28
N LEU A 337 12.71 5.19 -22.20
CA LEU A 337 13.75 4.49 -22.94
C LEU A 337 14.03 3.13 -22.27
N THR A 338 13.17 2.18 -22.53
CA THR A 338 13.17 0.83 -21.93
C THR A 338 13.24 -0.20 -23.05
N ASP A 339 14.09 -1.20 -22.90
CA ASP A 339 14.36 -2.24 -23.89
C ASP A 339 14.64 -3.61 -23.21
N SER A 340 15.01 -4.61 -23.98
CA SER A 340 15.33 -5.97 -23.51
C SER A 340 16.57 -6.08 -22.62
N LYS A 341 17.42 -5.05 -22.56
CA LYS A 341 18.57 -4.95 -21.65
C LYS A 341 18.22 -4.25 -20.34
N THR A 342 17.00 -3.76 -20.21
CA THR A 342 16.51 -3.11 -18.99
C THR A 342 15.92 -4.13 -18.04
N LEU A 343 16.32 -4.10 -16.77
CA LEU A 343 15.60 -4.74 -15.66
C LEU A 343 14.69 -3.70 -15.02
N CYS A 344 13.38 -3.89 -15.12
CA CYS A 344 12.41 -3.05 -14.43
C CYS A 344 12.12 -3.66 -13.05
N ILE A 345 12.50 -2.96 -11.98
CA ILE A 345 12.16 -3.31 -10.60
C ILE A 345 10.98 -2.46 -10.17
N VAL A 346 9.86 -3.10 -9.83
CA VAL A 346 8.70 -2.43 -9.25
C VAL A 346 8.62 -2.70 -7.76
N VAL A 347 8.38 -1.66 -6.97
CA VAL A 347 8.30 -1.78 -5.51
C VAL A 347 6.91 -1.36 -5.05
N SER A 348 6.21 -2.23 -4.31
CA SER A 348 4.87 -1.95 -3.76
C SER A 348 4.59 -2.81 -2.55
N GLN A 349 4.28 -2.23 -1.40
CA GLN A 349 3.93 -2.98 -0.20
C GLN A 349 2.72 -3.90 -0.43
N SER A 350 1.63 -3.37 -0.95
CA SER A 350 0.39 -4.12 -1.20
C SER A 350 0.44 -4.98 -2.47
N GLY A 351 1.30 -4.61 -3.43
CA GLY A 351 1.29 -5.19 -4.77
C GLY A 351 0.02 -4.90 -5.59
N GLU A 352 -0.79 -3.90 -5.14
CA GLU A 352 -2.05 -3.51 -5.75
C GLU A 352 -2.08 -2.04 -6.18
N THR A 353 -0.95 -1.32 -6.08
CA THR A 353 -0.86 0.09 -6.50
C THR A 353 -1.02 0.19 -8.01
N ILE A 354 -2.11 0.83 -8.46
CA ILE A 354 -2.51 0.82 -9.87
C ILE A 354 -1.44 1.44 -10.79
N ASP A 355 -0.87 2.58 -10.42
CA ASP A 355 0.18 3.22 -11.21
C ASP A 355 1.43 2.34 -11.33
N THR A 356 1.82 1.66 -10.25
CA THR A 356 2.96 0.74 -10.26
C THR A 356 2.69 -0.49 -11.13
N LEU A 357 1.46 -1.02 -11.10
CA LEU A 357 1.04 -2.11 -11.98
C LEU A 357 1.03 -1.67 -13.46
N ALA A 358 0.53 -0.47 -13.74
CA ALA A 358 0.52 0.08 -15.09
C ALA A 358 1.94 0.34 -15.63
N ALA A 359 2.85 0.85 -14.78
CA ALA A 359 4.26 1.03 -15.11
C ALA A 359 4.94 -0.31 -15.41
N LEU A 360 4.66 -1.36 -14.63
CA LEU A 360 5.14 -2.72 -14.88
C LEU A 360 4.68 -3.24 -16.24
N LYS A 361 3.39 -3.13 -16.54
CA LYS A 361 2.81 -3.56 -17.84
C LYS A 361 3.47 -2.80 -19.01
N GLU A 362 3.70 -1.50 -18.86
CA GLU A 362 4.37 -0.68 -19.88
C GLU A 362 5.83 -1.09 -20.08
N ALA A 363 6.58 -1.34 -19.02
CA ALA A 363 7.96 -1.82 -19.11
C ALA A 363 8.04 -3.17 -19.85
N LYS A 364 7.16 -4.13 -19.52
CA LYS A 364 7.07 -5.43 -20.20
C LYS A 364 6.69 -5.29 -21.67
N ARG A 365 5.71 -4.41 -21.98
CA ARG A 365 5.33 -4.12 -23.38
C ARG A 365 6.50 -3.64 -24.22
N ARG A 366 7.48 -2.95 -23.60
CA ARG A 366 8.72 -2.48 -24.25
C ARG A 366 9.83 -3.52 -24.27
N GLY A 367 9.60 -4.69 -23.71
CA GLY A 367 10.52 -5.82 -23.73
C GLY A 367 11.48 -5.90 -22.54
N ALA A 368 11.30 -5.09 -21.49
CA ALA A 368 12.08 -5.20 -20.26
C ALA A 368 11.77 -6.50 -19.51
N ARG A 369 12.79 -7.08 -18.86
CA ARG A 369 12.61 -8.07 -17.81
C ARG A 369 12.07 -7.38 -16.55
N SER A 370 11.26 -8.06 -15.75
CA SER A 370 10.62 -7.44 -14.60
C SER A 370 10.83 -8.24 -13.31
N LEU A 371 11.09 -7.49 -12.22
CA LEU A 371 11.17 -7.99 -10.86
C LEU A 371 10.22 -7.18 -9.97
N ALA A 372 9.32 -7.84 -9.27
CA ALA A 372 8.50 -7.21 -8.24
C ALA A 372 9.11 -7.40 -6.85
N ILE A 373 9.16 -6.32 -6.07
CA ILE A 373 9.43 -6.36 -4.63
C ILE A 373 8.14 -5.99 -3.92
N THR A 374 7.49 -6.96 -3.28
CA THR A 374 6.17 -6.79 -2.66
C THR A 374 6.05 -7.60 -1.37
N ASN A 375 5.10 -7.21 -0.51
CA ASN A 375 4.86 -7.94 0.74
C ASN A 375 3.70 -8.94 0.63
N VAL A 376 2.75 -8.71 -0.29
CA VAL A 376 1.52 -9.50 -0.39
C VAL A 376 1.66 -10.58 -1.46
N VAL A 377 1.65 -11.84 -1.00
CA VAL A 377 1.69 -13.02 -1.89
C VAL A 377 0.41 -13.08 -2.72
N GLY A 378 0.55 -13.31 -4.03
CA GLY A 378 -0.57 -13.42 -4.94
C GLY A 378 -1.22 -12.09 -5.33
N SER A 379 -0.61 -10.95 -5.00
CA SER A 379 -1.05 -9.62 -5.43
C SER A 379 -0.97 -9.45 -6.96
N SER A 380 -1.67 -8.44 -7.49
CA SER A 380 -1.71 -8.18 -8.94
C SER A 380 -0.32 -7.96 -9.54
N ILE A 381 0.53 -7.17 -8.87
CA ILE A 381 1.92 -6.94 -9.29
C ILE A 381 2.74 -8.24 -9.24
N SER A 382 2.56 -9.07 -8.18
CA SER A 382 3.29 -10.32 -8.06
C SER A 382 2.92 -11.37 -9.12
N ARG A 383 1.70 -11.32 -9.64
CA ARG A 383 1.26 -12.19 -10.74
C ARG A 383 1.68 -11.69 -12.12
N GLU A 384 1.83 -10.37 -12.28
CA GLU A 384 2.20 -9.74 -13.54
C GLU A 384 3.70 -9.78 -13.81
N ALA A 385 4.54 -9.64 -12.77
CA ALA A 385 5.98 -9.62 -12.89
C ALA A 385 6.55 -10.98 -13.31
N ASP A 386 7.69 -10.97 -14.02
CA ASP A 386 8.38 -12.20 -14.42
C ASP A 386 8.99 -12.93 -13.22
N GLN A 387 9.47 -12.17 -12.23
CA GLN A 387 10.01 -12.69 -10.97
C GLN A 387 9.56 -11.82 -9.78
N VAL A 388 9.55 -12.40 -8.59
CA VAL A 388 9.06 -11.73 -7.37
C VAL A 388 10.00 -12.01 -6.20
N ALA A 389 10.37 -10.96 -5.47
CA ALA A 389 11.02 -11.06 -4.16
C ALA A 389 10.06 -10.50 -3.09
N TYR A 390 9.61 -11.36 -2.17
CA TYR A 390 8.70 -10.96 -1.10
C TYR A 390 9.48 -10.37 0.08
N THR A 391 8.98 -9.29 0.68
CA THR A 391 9.64 -8.63 1.81
C THR A 391 9.42 -9.31 3.16
N TRP A 392 8.39 -10.15 3.28
CA TRP A 392 8.04 -10.89 4.50
C TRP A 392 7.84 -10.02 5.75
N ALA A 393 7.38 -8.76 5.56
CA ALA A 393 7.13 -7.82 6.65
C ALA A 393 5.94 -8.22 7.56
N GLY A 394 5.15 -9.22 7.16
CA GLY A 394 3.86 -9.50 7.77
C GLY A 394 2.80 -8.44 7.44
N PRO A 395 1.59 -8.53 8.01
CA PRO A 395 0.53 -7.55 7.76
C PRO A 395 0.93 -6.14 8.25
N GLU A 396 0.67 -5.12 7.44
CA GLU A 396 0.82 -3.71 7.79
C GLU A 396 -0.52 -3.01 7.56
N ILE A 397 -1.14 -2.53 8.65
CA ILE A 397 -2.53 -2.04 8.69
C ILE A 397 -2.60 -0.51 8.70
N ALA A 398 -1.70 0.16 9.45
CA ALA A 398 -1.63 1.62 9.47
C ALA A 398 -1.45 2.18 8.06
N VAL A 399 -2.16 3.25 7.74
CA VAL A 399 -2.12 3.85 6.39
C VAL A 399 -0.72 4.32 6.05
N ALA A 400 -0.06 5.03 6.95
CA ALA A 400 1.34 5.42 6.80
C ALA A 400 2.26 4.20 6.94
N SER A 401 3.03 3.89 5.91
CA SER A 401 3.91 2.71 5.88
C SER A 401 5.14 2.91 6.76
N THR A 402 5.52 1.88 7.52
CA THR A 402 6.68 1.87 8.43
C THR A 402 7.56 0.65 8.23
N LYS A 403 7.18 -0.52 8.77
CA LYS A 403 7.97 -1.76 8.65
C LYS A 403 8.11 -2.25 7.21
N ALA A 404 7.13 -1.97 6.35
CA ALA A 404 7.25 -2.32 4.94
C ALA A 404 8.37 -1.55 4.25
N TYR A 405 8.58 -0.28 4.59
CA TYR A 405 9.71 0.49 4.06
C TYR A 405 11.06 -0.09 4.47
N THR A 406 11.26 -0.37 5.76
CA THR A 406 12.51 -0.98 6.26
C THR A 406 12.78 -2.34 5.61
N THR A 407 11.76 -3.18 5.45
CA THR A 407 11.92 -4.48 4.77
C THR A 407 12.14 -4.35 3.26
N GLN A 408 11.59 -3.33 2.60
CA GLN A 408 11.95 -2.99 1.22
C GLN A 408 13.43 -2.60 1.10
N LEU A 409 13.94 -1.75 2.00
CA LEU A 409 15.36 -1.38 2.03
C LEU A 409 16.26 -2.60 2.25
N VAL A 410 15.93 -3.47 3.21
CA VAL A 410 16.67 -4.72 3.45
C VAL A 410 16.68 -5.60 2.19
N THR A 411 15.53 -5.80 1.56
CA THR A 411 15.43 -6.62 0.35
C THR A 411 16.24 -6.03 -0.80
N LEU A 412 16.18 -4.71 -0.99
CA LEU A 412 16.93 -4.00 -2.04
C LEU A 412 18.44 -4.01 -1.78
N LEU A 413 18.88 -3.90 -0.52
CA LEU A 413 20.29 -4.02 -0.15
C LEU A 413 20.80 -5.44 -0.40
N LEU A 414 20.08 -6.46 0.04
CA LEU A 414 20.41 -7.86 -0.23
C LEU A 414 20.47 -8.15 -1.74
N LEU A 415 19.53 -7.64 -2.52
CA LEU A 415 19.53 -7.76 -3.97
C LEU A 415 20.77 -7.10 -4.59
N SER A 416 21.18 -5.95 -4.07
CA SER A 416 22.38 -5.22 -4.55
C SER A 416 23.66 -5.99 -4.25
N LEU A 417 23.78 -6.60 -3.06
CA LEU A 417 24.88 -7.49 -2.69
C LEU A 417 24.92 -8.73 -3.60
N TYR A 418 23.76 -9.37 -3.82
CA TYR A 418 23.63 -10.54 -4.68
C TYR A 418 24.09 -10.24 -6.11
N MET A 419 23.60 -9.14 -6.71
CA MET A 419 24.02 -8.71 -8.06
C MET A 419 25.51 -8.36 -8.12
N GLY A 420 26.01 -7.60 -7.10
CA GLY A 420 27.41 -7.18 -7.05
C GLY A 420 28.38 -8.36 -6.94
N ARG A 421 28.01 -9.40 -6.21
CA ARG A 421 28.76 -10.65 -6.13
C ARG A 421 28.72 -11.41 -7.45
N LEU A 422 27.54 -11.58 -8.06
CA LEU A 422 27.39 -12.33 -9.31
C LEU A 422 28.15 -11.70 -10.47
N ASN A 423 28.20 -10.38 -10.58
CA ASN A 423 28.93 -9.71 -11.65
C ASN A 423 30.39 -9.37 -11.31
N GLY A 424 30.87 -9.78 -10.11
CA GLY A 424 32.26 -9.65 -9.70
C GLY A 424 32.68 -8.23 -9.30
N ASN A 425 31.74 -7.30 -9.12
CA ASN A 425 32.05 -5.91 -8.70
C ASN A 425 32.12 -5.75 -7.17
N LEU A 426 31.64 -6.72 -6.40
CA LEU A 426 31.69 -6.72 -4.94
C LEU A 426 32.68 -7.78 -4.44
N SER A 427 33.65 -7.37 -3.61
CA SER A 427 34.56 -8.33 -2.98
C SER A 427 33.86 -9.10 -1.86
N VAL A 428 34.33 -10.32 -1.60
CA VAL A 428 33.79 -11.19 -0.54
C VAL A 428 33.93 -10.50 0.84
N GLU A 429 35.04 -9.87 1.12
CA GLU A 429 35.29 -9.19 2.40
C GLU A 429 34.31 -8.02 2.61
N ARG A 430 33.96 -7.30 1.54
CA ARG A 430 32.98 -6.19 1.62
C ARG A 430 31.56 -6.72 1.83
N GLU A 431 31.19 -7.80 1.14
CA GLU A 431 29.90 -8.49 1.33
C GLU A 431 29.77 -8.96 2.79
N GLU A 432 30.77 -9.71 3.30
CA GLU A 432 30.79 -10.22 4.67
C GLU A 432 30.66 -9.09 5.71
N LYS A 433 31.35 -7.96 5.50
CA LYS A 433 31.28 -6.81 6.41
C LYS A 433 29.87 -6.21 6.48
N ILE A 434 29.24 -5.97 5.33
CA ILE A 434 27.87 -5.42 5.27
C ILE A 434 26.87 -6.41 5.89
N LEU A 435 26.99 -7.70 5.58
CA LEU A 435 26.13 -8.74 6.15
C LEU A 435 26.29 -8.87 7.66
N ALA A 436 27.50 -8.74 8.19
CA ALA A 436 27.74 -8.77 9.63
C ALA A 436 27.01 -7.63 10.36
N ASP A 437 26.97 -6.42 9.78
CA ASP A 437 26.25 -5.30 10.36
C ASP A 437 24.74 -5.43 10.14
N LEU A 438 24.32 -5.87 8.96
CA LEU A 438 22.90 -6.11 8.67
C LEU A 438 22.29 -7.18 9.61
N THR A 439 23.07 -8.21 9.98
CA THR A 439 22.63 -9.25 10.92
C THR A 439 22.44 -8.72 12.34
N LYS A 440 23.18 -7.67 12.75
CA LYS A 440 23.01 -7.01 14.06
C LYS A 440 21.83 -6.04 14.09
N LEU A 441 21.34 -5.63 12.93
CA LEU A 441 20.33 -4.58 12.80
C LEU A 441 19.07 -4.80 13.64
N PRO A 442 18.49 -6.02 13.74
CA PRO A 442 17.35 -6.26 14.62
C PRO A 442 17.61 -5.91 16.09
N ASP A 443 18.80 -6.22 16.60
CA ASP A 443 19.18 -5.90 17.98
C ASP A 443 19.50 -4.41 18.13
N GLN A 444 20.09 -3.76 17.14
CA GLN A 444 20.37 -2.33 17.13
C GLN A 444 19.11 -1.46 17.15
N CYS A 445 17.97 -1.95 16.66
CA CYS A 445 16.70 -1.25 16.78
C CYS A 445 16.33 -0.95 18.23
N GLN A 446 16.74 -1.80 19.20
CA GLN A 446 16.49 -1.56 20.62
C GLN A 446 17.19 -0.28 21.10
N GLY A 447 18.41 0.01 20.64
CA GLY A 447 19.09 1.26 20.98
C GLY A 447 18.36 2.52 20.52
N VAL A 448 17.56 2.41 19.46
CA VAL A 448 16.65 3.51 19.04
C VAL A 448 15.43 3.58 19.95
N PHE A 449 14.83 2.44 20.30
CA PHE A 449 13.65 2.40 21.17
C PHE A 449 13.97 2.89 22.59
N ASP A 450 15.17 2.70 23.07
CA ASP A 450 15.64 3.21 24.37
C ASP A 450 15.68 4.74 24.43
N GLN A 451 15.64 5.43 23.28
CA GLN A 451 15.62 6.90 23.17
C GLN A 451 14.21 7.48 23.00
N VAL A 452 13.16 6.67 23.11
CA VAL A 452 11.75 7.11 22.90
C VAL A 452 11.40 8.33 23.75
N ASP A 453 11.83 8.41 25.00
CA ASP A 453 11.53 9.55 25.86
C ASP A 453 12.25 10.82 25.40
N THR A 454 13.47 10.71 24.88
CA THR A 454 14.17 11.82 24.23
C THR A 454 13.41 12.31 23.01
N ILE A 455 12.96 11.39 22.14
CA ILE A 455 12.17 11.71 20.93
C ILE A 455 10.85 12.38 21.31
N LYS A 456 10.16 11.89 22.33
CA LYS A 456 8.92 12.52 22.86
C LYS A 456 9.19 13.94 23.36
N GLY A 457 10.33 14.16 24.04
CA GLY A 457 10.72 15.49 24.52
C GLY A 457 10.91 16.53 23.41
N LEU A 458 11.17 16.10 22.17
CA LEU A 458 11.28 16.99 21.02
C LEU A 458 9.92 17.49 20.49
N CYS A 459 8.82 16.75 20.75
CA CYS A 459 7.53 17.00 20.11
C CYS A 459 6.98 18.42 20.36
N ASP A 460 7.27 19.02 21.52
CA ASP A 460 6.80 20.37 21.84
C ASP A 460 7.36 21.45 20.90
N ALA A 461 8.57 21.24 20.36
CA ALA A 461 9.19 22.13 19.39
C ALA A 461 8.47 22.11 18.03
N PHE A 462 7.72 21.04 17.73
CA PHE A 462 7.03 20.83 16.44
C PHE A 462 5.52 21.01 16.52
N LYS A 463 4.92 20.77 17.68
CA LYS A 463 3.46 20.64 17.86
C LYS A 463 2.63 21.78 17.23
N ASN A 464 3.11 23.01 17.32
CA ASN A 464 2.41 24.21 16.84
C ASN A 464 3.02 24.79 15.57
N LYS A 465 3.90 24.05 14.89
CA LYS A 465 4.51 24.49 13.64
C LYS A 465 3.66 24.10 12.44
N GLU A 466 3.71 24.93 11.41
CA GLU A 466 3.05 24.67 10.14
C GLU A 466 4.01 24.09 9.11
N ASP A 467 5.28 24.47 9.19
CA ASP A 467 6.36 24.02 8.28
C ASP A 467 7.49 23.34 9.04
N VAL A 468 8.04 22.28 8.45
CA VAL A 468 9.25 21.58 8.91
C VAL A 468 10.10 21.21 7.71
N PHE A 469 11.40 21.47 7.78
CA PHE A 469 12.33 21.11 6.72
C PHE A 469 13.19 19.92 7.13
N PHE A 470 13.42 19.03 6.18
CA PHE A 470 14.36 17.92 6.32
C PHE A 470 15.52 18.15 5.37
N ILE A 471 16.74 17.96 5.83
CA ILE A 471 17.93 18.10 5.00
C ILE A 471 18.84 16.89 5.15
N GLY A 472 19.42 16.47 4.03
CA GLY A 472 20.36 15.34 3.98
C GLY A 472 21.30 15.43 2.78
N ARG A 473 22.33 14.61 2.76
CA ARG A 473 23.22 14.43 1.61
C ARG A 473 23.40 12.95 1.32
N SER A 474 23.67 12.61 0.05
CA SER A 474 23.82 11.22 -0.37
C SER A 474 22.57 10.41 0.00
N MET A 475 22.70 9.23 0.62
CA MET A 475 21.58 8.39 1.05
C MET A 475 20.68 9.08 2.09
N ASP A 476 21.25 9.96 2.94
CA ASP A 476 20.48 10.74 3.92
C ASP A 476 19.46 11.67 3.27
N TYR A 477 19.66 12.12 2.03
CA TYR A 477 18.65 12.91 1.32
C TYR A 477 17.40 12.06 0.98
N GLY A 478 17.59 10.87 0.45
CA GLY A 478 16.47 9.96 0.19
C GLY A 478 15.75 9.54 1.49
N LEU A 479 16.50 9.37 2.57
CA LEU A 479 15.96 9.08 3.90
C LEU A 479 15.17 10.28 4.47
N ALA A 480 15.67 11.50 4.27
CA ALA A 480 15.00 12.74 4.66
C ALA A 480 13.66 12.91 3.93
N MET A 481 13.57 12.52 2.66
CA MET A 481 12.30 12.51 1.90
C MET A 481 11.26 11.61 2.56
N GLU A 482 11.65 10.42 3.01
CA GLU A 482 10.75 9.50 3.71
C GLU A 482 10.33 10.03 5.08
N GLY A 483 11.26 10.60 5.87
CA GLY A 483 10.95 11.25 7.14
C GLY A 483 9.95 12.41 6.99
N ALA A 484 10.15 13.26 5.99
CA ALA A 484 9.24 14.36 5.66
C ALA A 484 7.84 13.83 5.23
N LEU A 485 7.81 12.75 4.44
CA LEU A 485 6.55 12.12 4.04
C LEU A 485 5.79 11.57 5.27
N LYS A 486 6.45 10.86 6.17
CA LYS A 486 5.79 10.35 7.40
C LYS A 486 5.23 11.47 8.25
N LEU A 487 5.99 12.56 8.42
CA LEU A 487 5.52 13.69 9.21
C LEU A 487 4.27 14.33 8.59
N LYS A 488 4.30 14.64 7.28
CA LYS A 488 3.14 15.28 6.61
C LYS A 488 1.89 14.42 6.57
N GLU A 489 2.04 13.11 6.38
CA GLU A 489 0.92 12.17 6.26
C GLU A 489 0.04 12.12 7.52
N ILE A 490 0.66 12.13 8.70
CA ILE A 490 -0.06 11.86 9.96
C ILE A 490 -0.21 13.09 10.86
N SER A 491 0.74 14.05 10.78
CA SER A 491 0.66 15.28 11.59
C SER A 491 -0.03 16.43 10.89
N TYR A 492 -0.14 16.38 9.56
CA TYR A 492 -0.64 17.46 8.68
C TYR A 492 0.22 18.72 8.71
N ILE A 493 1.46 18.62 9.20
CA ILE A 493 2.46 19.67 9.07
C ILE A 493 3.00 19.63 7.64
N HIS A 494 3.12 20.78 7.00
CA HIS A 494 3.82 20.86 5.71
C HIS A 494 5.30 20.56 5.92
N ALA A 495 5.73 19.40 5.46
CA ALA A 495 7.11 18.93 5.63
C ALA A 495 7.75 18.65 4.27
N GLU A 496 8.90 19.25 4.01
CA GLU A 496 9.66 19.08 2.78
C GLU A 496 11.09 18.65 3.04
N SER A 497 11.67 17.94 2.07
CA SER A 497 13.06 17.48 2.13
C SER A 497 13.87 18.09 1.00
N TYR A 498 15.11 18.48 1.33
CA TYR A 498 16.05 19.05 0.39
C TYR A 498 17.44 18.39 0.50
N ALA A 499 18.08 18.22 -0.64
CA ALA A 499 19.51 17.98 -0.64
C ALA A 499 20.20 19.19 -0.01
N GLY A 500 21.05 18.98 1.04
CA GLY A 500 21.63 20.08 1.81
C GLY A 500 22.34 21.13 0.97
N GLY A 501 22.92 20.74 -0.18
CA GLY A 501 23.53 21.69 -1.13
C GLY A 501 22.55 22.60 -1.84
N GLU A 502 21.30 22.15 -2.06
CA GLU A 502 20.25 22.88 -2.77
C GLU A 502 19.58 23.98 -1.95
N LEU A 503 19.81 24.02 -0.62
CA LEU A 503 19.25 25.07 0.25
C LEU A 503 19.51 26.47 -0.28
N LYS A 504 20.70 26.73 -0.83
CA LYS A 504 21.14 28.03 -1.34
C LYS A 504 20.43 28.47 -2.62
N HIS A 505 19.79 27.53 -3.30
CA HIS A 505 19.15 27.78 -4.60
C HIS A 505 17.67 28.14 -4.50
N GLY A 506 17.21 28.53 -3.30
CA GLY A 506 15.84 29.00 -3.06
C GLY A 506 15.36 28.79 -1.63
N THR A 507 15.46 27.57 -1.11
CA THR A 507 14.83 27.13 0.15
C THR A 507 15.27 27.94 1.38
N LEU A 508 16.49 28.46 1.42
CA LEU A 508 16.97 29.32 2.52
C LEU A 508 16.09 30.57 2.73
N SER A 509 15.34 31.00 1.72
CA SER A 509 14.37 32.13 1.87
C SER A 509 13.22 31.82 2.83
N LEU A 510 12.94 30.54 3.09
CA LEU A 510 11.89 30.06 3.98
C LEU A 510 12.38 29.80 5.42
N ILE A 511 13.69 29.87 5.63
CA ILE A 511 14.29 29.62 6.94
C ILE A 511 14.31 30.92 7.72
N GLU A 512 13.56 30.94 8.82
CA GLU A 512 13.47 32.06 9.78
C GLU A 512 13.59 31.56 11.22
N ALA A 513 13.63 32.46 12.18
CA ALA A 513 13.83 32.15 13.58
C ALA A 513 12.83 31.11 14.12
N GLY A 514 13.36 30.02 14.66
CA GLY A 514 12.57 28.96 15.27
C GLY A 514 11.84 28.04 14.29
N VAL A 515 12.09 28.13 12.99
CA VAL A 515 11.64 27.10 12.01
C VAL A 515 12.36 25.79 12.30
N PRO A 516 11.65 24.66 12.46
CA PRO A 516 12.30 23.38 12.72
C PRO A 516 12.96 22.81 11.45
N VAL A 517 14.19 22.36 11.61
CA VAL A 517 14.97 21.66 10.59
C VAL A 517 15.48 20.34 11.17
N ILE A 518 15.15 19.23 10.51
CA ILE A 518 15.69 17.91 10.83
C ILE A 518 16.85 17.64 9.88
N ALA A 519 18.07 17.56 10.41
CA ALA A 519 19.29 17.39 9.65
C ALA A 519 19.83 15.96 9.82
N LEU A 520 19.79 15.16 8.76
CA LEU A 520 20.36 13.82 8.73
C LEU A 520 21.86 13.92 8.39
N ALA A 521 22.70 13.43 9.27
CA ALA A 521 24.15 13.44 9.14
C ALA A 521 24.72 12.08 9.57
N THR A 522 24.20 11.00 8.94
CA THR A 522 24.60 9.63 9.24
C THR A 522 25.65 9.08 8.27
N GLN A 523 25.90 9.78 7.15
CA GLN A 523 26.85 9.38 6.12
C GLN A 523 28.19 10.06 6.35
N VAL A 524 29.18 9.30 6.80
CA VAL A 524 30.51 9.80 7.21
C VAL A 524 31.21 10.57 6.08
N GLU A 525 31.13 10.09 4.83
CA GLU A 525 31.77 10.73 3.66
C GLU A 525 31.34 12.19 3.42
N VAL A 526 30.17 12.59 3.89
CA VAL A 526 29.57 13.91 3.63
C VAL A 526 29.25 14.70 4.89
N GLU A 527 29.67 14.22 6.07
CA GLU A 527 29.40 14.82 7.38
C GLU A 527 29.84 16.29 7.45
N GLU A 528 31.09 16.61 7.06
CA GLU A 528 31.61 17.98 7.06
C GLU A 528 30.73 18.92 6.19
N LYS A 529 30.18 18.41 5.08
CA LYS A 529 29.30 19.18 4.22
C LYS A 529 27.93 19.39 4.84
N MET A 530 27.44 18.39 5.58
CA MET A 530 26.20 18.53 6.36
C MET A 530 26.35 19.53 7.50
N ILE A 531 27.46 19.51 8.24
CA ILE A 531 27.78 20.52 9.26
C ILE A 531 27.72 21.92 8.67
N SER A 532 28.29 22.13 7.48
CA SER A 532 28.22 23.42 6.78
C SER A 532 26.78 23.83 6.49
N ASN A 533 25.94 22.92 6.00
CA ASN A 533 24.52 23.20 5.73
C ASN A 533 23.72 23.45 7.02
N ILE A 534 24.01 22.74 8.11
CA ILE A 534 23.44 22.99 9.42
C ILE A 534 23.76 24.43 9.89
N LYS A 535 25.02 24.87 9.77
CA LYS A 535 25.42 26.22 10.10
C LYS A 535 24.69 27.30 9.26
N GLU A 536 24.37 27.00 8.01
CA GLU A 536 23.63 27.92 7.12
C GLU A 536 22.19 28.18 7.62
N VAL A 537 21.48 27.13 8.06
CA VAL A 537 20.13 27.28 8.64
C VAL A 537 20.22 27.85 10.07
N LYS A 538 21.24 27.47 10.85
CA LYS A 538 21.47 28.05 12.18
C LYS A 538 21.80 29.54 12.14
N ALA A 539 22.47 30.04 11.09
CA ALA A 539 22.73 31.46 10.89
C ALA A 539 21.43 32.30 10.68
N ARG A 540 20.27 31.62 10.54
CA ARG A 540 18.93 32.19 10.44
C ARG A 540 18.05 31.83 11.64
N ASP A 541 18.69 31.40 12.73
CA ASP A 541 18.05 31.03 13.99
C ASP A 541 17.03 29.88 13.88
N ALA A 542 17.20 28.97 12.90
CA ALA A 542 16.42 27.74 12.83
C ALA A 542 16.63 26.87 14.08
N TYR A 543 15.60 26.15 14.51
CA TYR A 543 15.70 25.09 15.51
C TYR A 543 16.09 23.79 14.82
N VAL A 544 17.30 23.31 15.06
CA VAL A 544 17.86 22.16 14.34
C VAL A 544 17.94 20.92 15.22
N VAL A 545 17.34 19.81 14.75
CA VAL A 545 17.50 18.47 15.31
C VAL A 545 18.42 17.67 14.40
N GLY A 546 19.56 17.25 14.92
CA GLY A 546 20.51 16.38 14.21
C GLY A 546 20.17 14.90 14.42
N VAL A 547 20.20 14.11 13.35
CA VAL A 547 20.17 12.63 13.41
C VAL A 547 21.56 12.13 13.02
N VAL A 548 22.25 11.48 13.94
CA VAL A 548 23.67 11.11 13.82
C VAL A 548 23.91 9.67 14.27
N GLN A 549 25.04 9.09 13.87
CA GLN A 549 25.49 7.84 14.45
C GLN A 549 26.06 8.04 15.87
N GLU A 550 25.96 7.03 16.72
CA GLU A 550 26.68 7.00 18.00
C GLU A 550 28.18 7.19 17.76
N GLY A 551 28.79 8.02 18.61
CA GLY A 551 30.20 8.40 18.45
C GLY A 551 30.40 9.72 17.71
N ASP A 552 29.34 10.33 17.13
CA ASP A 552 29.46 11.70 16.61
C ASP A 552 29.89 12.68 17.70
N THR A 553 30.82 13.55 17.35
CA THR A 553 31.34 14.59 18.24
C THR A 553 31.25 15.99 17.66
N GLU A 554 30.94 16.12 16.37
CA GLU A 554 31.03 17.37 15.64
C GLU A 554 29.64 17.98 15.32
N VAL A 555 28.71 17.17 14.83
CA VAL A 555 27.34 17.64 14.51
C VAL A 555 26.66 18.14 15.79
N GLY A 556 26.84 17.40 16.90
CA GLY A 556 26.24 17.75 18.19
C GLY A 556 26.63 19.14 18.73
N LYS A 557 27.75 19.69 18.28
CA LYS A 557 28.18 21.06 18.65
C LYS A 557 27.43 22.16 17.89
N THR A 558 26.66 21.79 16.84
CA THR A 558 26.09 22.73 15.89
C THR A 558 24.55 22.72 15.86
N VAL A 559 23.92 21.78 16.54
CA VAL A 559 22.47 21.59 16.58
C VAL A 559 21.87 21.88 17.95
N ASP A 560 20.56 22.07 18.03
CA ASP A 560 19.85 22.33 19.29
C ASP A 560 19.48 21.04 20.03
N ALA A 561 19.27 19.95 19.28
CA ALA A 561 18.97 18.64 19.84
C ALA A 561 19.53 17.52 18.95
N LEU A 562 19.73 16.35 19.54
CA LEU A 562 20.29 15.18 18.87
C LEU A 562 19.40 13.95 19.05
N ILE A 563 19.28 13.20 17.97
CA ILE A 563 18.84 11.79 17.97
C ILE A 563 20.03 10.96 17.52
N LYS A 564 20.45 10.01 18.35
CA LYS A 564 21.59 9.14 18.05
C LYS A 564 21.09 7.76 17.64
N VAL A 565 21.69 7.19 16.61
CA VAL A 565 21.42 5.81 16.19
C VAL A 565 22.68 4.98 16.37
N PRO A 566 22.59 3.70 16.76
CA PRO A 566 23.75 2.82 16.85
C PRO A 566 24.58 2.84 15.57
N ALA A 567 25.90 2.88 15.70
CA ALA A 567 26.81 2.93 14.56
C ALA A 567 26.74 1.65 13.72
N SER A 568 26.76 1.80 12.40
CA SER A 568 26.66 0.70 11.45
C SER A 568 27.31 1.06 10.11
N ASP A 569 27.40 0.10 9.19
CA ASP A 569 27.90 0.35 7.83
C ASP A 569 27.01 1.37 7.08
N ASP A 570 27.63 2.18 6.22
CA ASP A 570 26.97 3.26 5.47
C ASP A 570 25.74 2.79 4.66
N PHE A 571 25.70 1.51 4.23
CA PHE A 571 24.55 0.94 3.52
C PHE A 571 23.45 0.42 4.46
N VAL A 572 23.79 0.12 5.70
CA VAL A 572 22.88 -0.43 6.71
C VAL A 572 22.24 0.70 7.52
N ILE A 573 23.02 1.77 7.82
CA ILE A 573 22.57 2.86 8.68
C ILE A 573 21.27 3.54 8.24
N PRO A 574 20.92 3.72 6.94
CA PRO A 574 19.64 4.29 6.54
C PRO A 574 18.42 3.48 7.01
N ILE A 575 18.58 2.15 7.13
CA ILE A 575 17.50 1.26 7.58
C ILE A 575 17.23 1.47 9.09
N LEU A 576 18.25 1.80 9.85
CA LEU A 576 18.13 2.09 11.28
C LEU A 576 17.67 3.53 11.53
N ALA A 577 18.20 4.49 10.77
CA ALA A 577 17.96 5.92 10.97
C ALA A 577 16.56 6.39 10.59
N ILE A 578 15.78 5.59 9.83
CA ILE A 578 14.36 5.91 9.58
C ILE A 578 13.49 5.69 10.82
N ILE A 579 13.84 4.75 11.70
CA ILE A 579 13.00 4.37 12.85
C ILE A 579 12.75 5.56 13.80
N PRO A 580 13.76 6.34 14.22
CA PRO A 580 13.51 7.51 15.07
C PRO A 580 12.69 8.60 14.35
N LEU A 581 12.77 8.72 13.02
CA LEU A 581 11.94 9.67 12.25
C LEU A 581 10.48 9.22 12.23
N GLN A 582 10.21 7.92 12.12
CA GLN A 582 8.87 7.35 12.23
C GLN A 582 8.29 7.58 13.63
N LEU A 583 9.07 7.35 14.68
CA LEU A 583 8.68 7.62 16.07
C LEU A 583 8.39 9.10 16.31
N LEU A 584 9.26 9.99 15.81
CA LEU A 584 9.09 11.44 15.93
C LEU A 584 7.78 11.89 15.23
N ALA A 585 7.55 11.45 14.00
CA ALA A 585 6.32 11.75 13.28
C ALA A 585 5.08 11.24 14.03
N TYR A 586 5.14 10.00 14.55
CA TYR A 586 4.07 9.39 15.34
C TYR A 586 3.74 10.23 16.59
N TYR A 587 4.74 10.55 17.43
CA TYR A 587 4.49 11.29 18.67
C TYR A 587 4.06 12.73 18.43
N ILE A 588 4.58 13.40 17.39
CA ILE A 588 4.08 14.72 16.99
C ILE A 588 2.60 14.63 16.61
N ALA A 589 2.21 13.66 15.80
CA ALA A 589 0.83 13.49 15.36
C ALA A 589 -0.12 13.19 16.54
N VAL A 590 0.27 12.29 17.45
CA VAL A 590 -0.48 12.00 18.69
C VAL A 590 -0.62 13.25 19.54
N SER A 591 0.46 14.02 19.73
CA SER A 591 0.42 15.28 20.50
C SER A 591 -0.52 16.34 19.91
N ARG A 592 -0.77 16.27 18.60
CA ARG A 592 -1.74 17.12 17.87
C ARG A 592 -3.18 16.56 17.90
N GLY A 593 -3.39 15.38 18.49
CA GLY A 593 -4.70 14.72 18.56
C GLY A 593 -5.15 14.08 17.23
N ASN A 594 -4.24 13.78 16.33
CA ASN A 594 -4.54 13.18 15.03
C ASN A 594 -4.67 11.65 15.12
N ASP A 595 -5.50 11.07 14.25
CA ASP A 595 -5.58 9.62 14.06
C ASP A 595 -4.39 9.17 13.20
N VAL A 596 -3.42 8.49 13.80
CA VAL A 596 -2.18 8.06 13.14
C VAL A 596 -2.36 6.79 12.30
N ASP A 597 -3.37 5.98 12.60
CA ASP A 597 -3.66 4.75 11.85
C ASP A 597 -4.46 5.04 10.57
N LYS A 598 -5.37 6.03 10.64
CA LYS A 598 -6.27 6.42 9.55
C LYS A 598 -6.24 7.93 9.35
N PRO A 599 -5.12 8.50 8.86
CA PRO A 599 -5.01 9.94 8.63
C PRO A 599 -5.99 10.38 7.54
N ARG A 600 -6.50 11.62 7.67
CA ARG A 600 -7.48 12.19 6.73
C ARG A 600 -6.95 12.17 5.29
N ASN A 601 -7.84 11.93 4.33
CA ASN A 601 -7.56 12.02 2.89
C ASN A 601 -6.47 11.07 2.37
N LEU A 602 -6.14 10.01 3.12
CA LEU A 602 -5.17 8.99 2.70
C LEU A 602 -5.76 7.59 2.82
N ALA A 603 -5.31 6.71 1.94
CA ALA A 603 -5.65 5.29 1.94
C ALA A 603 -4.38 4.43 1.92
N LYS A 604 -4.42 3.24 2.54
CA LYS A 604 -3.26 2.34 2.64
C LYS A 604 -2.69 1.94 1.28
N SER A 605 -3.53 1.81 0.27
CA SER A 605 -3.10 1.39 -1.07
C SER A 605 -4.01 2.05 -2.10
N VAL A 606 -3.45 2.65 -3.14
CA VAL A 606 -4.17 3.36 -4.21
C VAL A 606 -4.38 2.38 -5.37
N THR A 607 -5.63 1.98 -5.62
CA THR A 607 -6.01 1.02 -6.69
C THR A 607 -6.90 1.65 -7.75
N VAL A 608 -7.02 2.96 -7.76
CA VAL A 608 -7.70 3.76 -8.79
C VAL A 608 -6.77 4.87 -9.24
N GLU A 609 -6.82 5.22 -10.53
CA GLU A 609 -6.13 6.38 -11.09
C GLU A 609 -6.90 7.67 -10.86
#